data_f5870a3ed1e14a07ca7c20773fb9b66a
#
_entry.id   f5870a3ed1e14a07ca7c20773fb9b66a
#
_cell.length_a   1.000
_cell.length_b   1.000
_cell.length_c   1.000
_cell.angle_alpha   90.00
_cell.angle_beta   90.00
_cell.angle_gamma   90.00
#
_symmetry.space_group_name_H-M   'P 1'
#
loop_
_entity.id
_entity.type
_entity.pdbx_description
1 polymer ?
#
loop_
_entity_poly.entity_id
_entity_poly.type
_entity_poly.pdbx_seq_one_letter_code
_entity_poly.pdbx_strand_id
1 'polypeptide(L)'
;MSLKIGITGRTGSLGKEIIKSKFNYHYSFFKGDIRNKNKISKWLKSTNFDAVIHLAAIVPIIKVNKNIKEAYDINYIGTKNIIDEVKKNKIKWFFFASTSHVYSSHKKKISEKTKTN
;
A
#
# COMPACT_ATOMS: atom_id res chain seq x y z
N MET A 1 -25.00 2.98 0.70
CA MET A 1 -24.11 2.23 1.63
C MET A 1 -22.71 2.82 1.55
N SER A 2 -22.08 2.95 2.69
CA SER A 2 -20.69 3.45 2.75
C SER A 2 -19.70 2.34 2.40
N LEU A 3 -18.71 2.64 1.56
CA LEU A 3 -17.65 1.68 1.18
C LEU A 3 -16.78 1.29 2.39
N LYS A 4 -16.39 0.03 2.44
CA LYS A 4 -15.47 -0.51 3.44
C LYS A 4 -14.08 -0.63 2.82
N ILE A 5 -13.15 0.17 3.31
CA ILE A 5 -11.82 0.31 2.71
C ILE A 5 -10.75 -0.14 3.69
N GLY A 6 -9.99 -1.15 3.30
CA GLY A 6 -8.79 -1.57 4.02
C GLY A 6 -7.58 -0.72 3.63
N ILE A 7 -6.76 -0.32 4.60
CA ILE A 7 -5.60 0.54 4.34
C ILE A 7 -4.37 -0.02 5.06
N THR A 8 -3.26 -0.17 4.35
CA THR A 8 -1.95 -0.41 4.94
C THR A 8 -1.12 0.87 4.95
N GLY A 9 -0.17 1.01 5.86
CA GLY A 9 0.71 2.19 5.91
C GLY A 9 0.11 3.39 6.64
N ARG A 10 -0.68 3.16 7.67
CA ARG A 10 -1.37 4.20 8.46
C ARG A 10 -0.44 5.25 9.09
N THR A 11 0.82 4.90 9.34
CA THR A 11 1.80 5.78 10.01
C THR A 11 2.58 6.66 9.03
N GLY A 12 2.49 6.39 7.73
CA GLY A 12 3.07 7.21 6.68
C GLY A 12 2.28 8.50 6.43
N SER A 13 2.83 9.40 5.62
CA SER A 13 2.22 10.72 5.33
C SER A 13 0.81 10.60 4.76
N LEU A 14 0.62 9.80 3.71
CA LEU A 14 -0.69 9.59 3.10
C LEU A 14 -1.67 8.91 4.05
N GLY A 15 -1.22 7.88 4.79
CA GLY A 15 -2.05 7.20 5.76
C GLY A 15 -2.57 8.13 6.86
N LYS A 16 -1.73 9.01 7.37
CA LYS A 16 -2.11 10.04 8.36
C LYS A 16 -3.14 11.02 7.80
N GLU A 17 -2.97 11.45 6.55
CA GLU A 17 -3.93 12.38 5.93
C GLU A 17 -5.29 11.71 5.66
N ILE A 18 -5.31 10.43 5.28
CA ILE A 18 -6.57 9.68 5.14
C ILE A 18 -7.29 9.57 6.48
N ILE A 19 -6.56 9.30 7.58
CA ILE A 19 -7.15 9.26 8.93
C ILE A 19 -7.82 10.59 9.30
N LYS A 20 -7.22 11.71 8.91
CA LYS A 20 -7.75 13.06 9.17
C LYS A 20 -8.89 13.43 8.22
N SER A 21 -9.00 12.75 7.09
CA SER A 21 -10.05 13.06 6.10
C SER A 21 -11.44 12.79 6.65
N LYS A 22 -12.38 13.65 6.30
CA LYS A 22 -13.79 13.55 6.72
C LYS A 22 -14.65 12.81 5.68
N PHE A 23 -14.04 12.01 4.81
CA PHE A 23 -14.80 11.22 3.86
C PHE A 23 -15.67 10.19 4.57
N ASN A 24 -16.89 10.05 4.12
CA ASN A 24 -17.87 9.14 4.72
C ASN A 24 -17.68 7.69 4.24
N TYR A 25 -16.51 7.11 4.57
CA TYR A 25 -16.18 5.70 4.30
C TYR A 25 -15.83 4.97 5.60
N HIS A 26 -16.02 3.67 5.64
CA HIS A 26 -15.55 2.83 6.73
C HIS A 26 -14.12 2.40 6.47
N TYR A 27 -13.17 3.00 7.18
CA TYR A 27 -11.76 2.65 7.08
C TYR A 27 -11.36 1.61 8.12
N SER A 28 -10.64 0.58 7.69
CA SER A 28 -9.94 -0.36 8.57
C SER A 28 -8.45 -0.34 8.26
N PHE A 29 -7.65 0.03 9.24
CA PHE A 29 -6.20 0.13 9.08
C PHE A 29 -5.52 -1.15 9.54
N PHE A 30 -4.71 -1.74 8.67
CA PHE A 30 -3.88 -2.86 9.05
C PHE A 30 -2.85 -2.45 10.11
N LYS A 31 -2.85 -3.19 11.23
CA LYS A 31 -1.93 -3.00 12.35
C LYS A 31 -0.99 -4.19 12.44
N GLY A 32 0.16 -4.10 11.77
CA GLY A 32 1.14 -5.18 11.80
C GLY A 32 2.18 -5.05 10.71
N ASP A 33 3.01 -6.06 10.62
CA ASP A 33 4.02 -6.20 9.59
C ASP A 33 3.41 -6.89 8.38
N ILE A 34 3.49 -6.28 7.20
CA ILE A 34 2.97 -6.83 5.94
C ILE A 34 3.72 -8.08 5.46
N ARG A 35 4.87 -8.40 6.05
CA ARG A 35 5.54 -9.69 5.84
C ARG A 35 4.79 -10.85 6.50
N ASN A 36 3.95 -10.56 7.50
CA ASN A 36 3.16 -11.57 8.20
C ASN A 36 1.84 -11.87 7.46
N LYS A 37 1.89 -12.84 6.57
CA LYS A 37 0.76 -13.26 5.75
C LYS A 37 -0.45 -13.70 6.57
N ASN A 38 -0.25 -14.35 7.71
CA ASN A 38 -1.35 -14.81 8.56
C ASN A 38 -2.12 -13.62 9.17
N LYS A 39 -1.42 -12.56 9.60
CA LYS A 39 -2.06 -11.34 10.11
C LYS A 39 -2.84 -10.62 9.01
N ILE A 40 -2.29 -10.55 7.79
CA ILE A 40 -2.98 -9.98 6.63
C ILE A 40 -4.26 -10.78 6.34
N SER A 41 -4.15 -12.11 6.28
CA SER A 41 -5.29 -12.99 6.02
C SER A 41 -6.41 -12.80 7.04
N LYS A 42 -6.08 -12.77 8.33
CA LYS A 42 -7.05 -12.50 9.40
C LYS A 42 -7.72 -11.13 9.24
N TRP A 43 -6.93 -10.09 8.97
CA TRP A 43 -7.45 -8.75 8.79
C TRP A 43 -8.39 -8.66 7.60
N LEU A 44 -8.02 -9.19 6.43
CA LEU A 44 -8.86 -9.12 5.22
C LEU A 44 -10.13 -9.97 5.32
N LYS A 45 -10.13 -11.00 6.17
CA LYS A 45 -11.34 -11.80 6.46
C LYS A 45 -12.25 -11.18 7.52
N SER A 46 -11.74 -10.23 8.31
CA SER A 46 -12.53 -9.63 9.40
C SER A 46 -13.67 -8.73 8.92
N THR A 47 -13.64 -8.34 7.66
CA THR A 47 -14.61 -7.41 7.05
C THR A 47 -14.74 -7.72 5.57
N ASN A 48 -15.94 -7.64 5.02
CA ASN A 48 -16.14 -7.66 3.56
C ASN A 48 -15.69 -6.33 2.97
N PHE A 49 -14.41 -6.23 2.64
CA PHE A 49 -13.85 -5.02 2.04
C PHE A 49 -14.28 -4.86 0.59
N ASP A 50 -14.65 -3.63 0.22
CA ASP A 50 -14.90 -3.24 -1.17
C ASP A 50 -13.59 -2.90 -1.88
N ALA A 51 -12.64 -2.33 -1.15
CA ALA A 51 -11.35 -1.90 -1.66
C ALA A 51 -10.21 -2.07 -0.65
N VAL A 52 -8.99 -2.18 -1.16
CA VAL A 52 -7.76 -2.09 -0.35
C VAL A 52 -6.84 -1.03 -0.96
N ILE A 53 -6.38 -0.11 -0.12
CA ILE A 53 -5.36 0.89 -0.44
C ILE A 53 -4.05 0.48 0.23
N HIS A 54 -3.04 0.18 -0.58
CA HIS A 54 -1.74 -0.27 -0.11
C HIS A 54 -0.72 0.87 -0.17
N LEU A 55 -0.39 1.43 1.01
CA LEU A 55 0.56 2.54 1.19
C LEU A 55 1.81 2.12 1.97
N ALA A 56 1.81 0.93 2.55
CA ALA A 56 2.93 0.46 3.37
C ALA A 56 4.16 0.17 2.51
N ALA A 57 5.25 0.88 2.78
CA ALA A 57 6.54 0.68 2.14
C ALA A 57 7.65 1.30 2.97
N ILE A 58 8.88 0.83 2.78
CA ILE A 58 10.07 1.55 3.23
C ILE A 58 10.49 2.53 2.13
N VAL A 59 10.36 3.78 2.43
CA VAL A 59 10.89 4.95 1.75
C VAL A 59 11.46 5.84 2.86
N PRO A 60 12.46 6.66 2.75
CA PRO A 60 13.24 7.08 1.61
C PRO A 60 14.48 6.22 1.36
N ILE A 61 15.20 6.58 0.31
CA ILE A 61 16.38 5.87 -0.21
C ILE A 61 17.46 5.59 0.87
N ILE A 62 17.65 6.50 1.82
CA ILE A 62 18.60 6.34 2.93
C ILE A 62 18.26 5.13 3.79
N LYS A 63 16.96 4.90 4.07
CA LYS A 63 16.50 3.73 4.84
C LYS A 63 16.64 2.45 4.02
N VAL A 64 16.35 2.51 2.72
CA VAL A 64 16.51 1.39 1.79
C VAL A 64 17.97 0.96 1.75
N ASN A 65 18.91 1.90 1.60
CA ASN A 65 20.34 1.61 1.50
C ASN A 65 20.94 1.08 2.81
N LYS A 66 20.37 1.41 3.97
CA LYS A 66 20.79 0.85 5.25
C LYS A 66 20.51 -0.65 5.37
N ASN A 67 19.40 -1.12 4.79
CA ASN A 67 19.03 -2.53 4.83
C ASN A 67 18.20 -2.89 3.57
N ILE A 68 18.91 -3.17 2.50
CA ILE A 68 18.31 -3.51 1.19
C ILE A 68 17.43 -4.76 1.30
N LYS A 69 17.87 -5.76 2.08
CA LYS A 69 17.10 -6.98 2.27
C LYS A 69 15.76 -6.70 2.94
N GLU A 70 15.76 -5.92 4.01
CA GLU A 70 14.51 -5.56 4.71
C GLU A 70 13.59 -4.73 3.81
N ALA A 71 14.14 -3.78 3.06
CA ALA A 71 13.37 -3.00 2.10
C ALA A 71 12.74 -3.90 1.02
N TYR A 72 13.47 -4.89 0.50
CA TYR A 72 12.94 -5.87 -0.43
C TYR A 72 11.83 -6.72 0.21
N ASP A 73 12.06 -7.24 1.40
CA ASP A 73 11.09 -8.08 2.11
C ASP A 73 9.79 -7.30 2.39
N ILE A 74 9.87 -6.04 2.76
CA ILE A 74 8.67 -5.20 3.00
C ILE A 74 8.04 -4.74 1.69
N ASN A 75 8.80 -4.12 0.79
CA ASN A 75 8.23 -3.47 -0.39
C ASN A 75 7.79 -4.47 -1.47
N TYR A 76 8.48 -5.59 -1.61
CA TYR A 76 8.13 -6.61 -2.60
C TYR A 76 7.35 -7.77 -1.98
N ILE A 77 7.93 -8.50 -1.03
CA ILE A 77 7.27 -9.68 -0.44
C ILE A 77 6.00 -9.25 0.32
N GLY A 78 6.06 -8.18 1.11
CA GLY A 78 4.91 -7.64 1.81
C GLY A 78 3.78 -7.24 0.86
N THR A 79 4.09 -6.54 -0.23
CA THR A 79 3.11 -6.16 -1.26
C THR A 79 2.52 -7.40 -1.93
N LYS A 80 3.36 -8.39 -2.26
CA LYS A 80 2.89 -9.66 -2.81
C LYS A 80 1.91 -10.37 -1.87
N ASN A 81 2.21 -10.41 -0.58
CA ASN A 81 1.30 -10.99 0.42
C ASN A 81 -0.07 -10.30 0.43
N ILE A 82 -0.11 -8.96 0.34
CA ILE A 82 -1.36 -8.20 0.26
C ILE A 82 -2.13 -8.56 -1.01
N ILE A 83 -1.48 -8.56 -2.16
CA ILE A 83 -2.11 -8.87 -3.46
C ILE A 83 -2.69 -10.30 -3.46
N ASP A 84 -1.93 -11.28 -2.98
CA ASP A 84 -2.38 -12.67 -2.91
C ASP A 84 -3.66 -12.80 -2.06
N GLU A 85 -3.70 -12.12 -0.91
CA GLU A 85 -4.86 -12.18 -0.01
C GLU A 85 -6.04 -11.34 -0.53
N VAL A 86 -5.81 -10.23 -1.19
CA VAL A 86 -6.85 -9.43 -1.88
C VAL A 86 -7.53 -10.28 -2.96
N LYS A 87 -6.75 -11.00 -3.79
CA LYS A 87 -7.28 -11.92 -4.80
C LYS A 87 -8.08 -13.07 -4.17
N LYS A 88 -7.53 -13.70 -3.14
CA LYS A 88 -8.16 -14.84 -2.44
C LYS A 88 -9.51 -14.43 -1.82
N ASN A 89 -9.61 -13.24 -1.26
CA ASN A 89 -10.84 -12.71 -0.68
C ASN A 89 -11.75 -12.01 -1.72
N LYS A 90 -11.42 -12.06 -3.01
CA LYS A 90 -12.21 -11.50 -4.13
C LYS A 90 -12.55 -10.02 -3.95
N ILE A 91 -11.64 -9.24 -3.34
CA ILE A 91 -11.80 -7.81 -3.15
C ILE A 91 -11.72 -7.13 -4.52
N LYS A 92 -12.70 -6.31 -4.86
CA LYS A 92 -12.88 -5.79 -6.23
C LYS A 92 -11.85 -4.73 -6.62
N TRP A 93 -11.42 -3.91 -5.66
CA TRP A 93 -10.54 -2.78 -5.93
C TRP A 93 -9.26 -2.87 -5.12
N PHE A 94 -8.14 -2.71 -5.81
CA PHE A 94 -6.82 -2.63 -5.18
C PHE A 94 -6.09 -1.39 -5.73
N PHE A 95 -5.77 -0.46 -4.83
CA PHE A 95 -4.92 0.69 -5.13
C PHE A 95 -3.52 0.46 -4.58
N PHE A 96 -2.53 0.58 -5.44
CA PHE A 96 -1.10 0.50 -5.08
C PHE A 96 -0.45 1.87 -5.27
N ALA A 97 0.05 2.46 -4.18
CA ALA A 97 0.84 3.67 -4.24
C ALA A 97 2.25 3.33 -4.75
N SER A 98 2.47 3.51 -6.04
CA SER A 98 3.76 3.31 -6.68
C SER A 98 4.72 4.48 -6.37
N THR A 99 5.70 4.71 -7.19
CA THR A 99 6.74 5.72 -6.97
C THR A 99 7.04 6.51 -8.22
N SER A 100 7.40 7.79 -8.07
CA SER A 100 7.90 8.60 -9.18
C SER A 100 9.25 8.12 -9.73
N HIS A 101 9.98 7.29 -8.98
CA HIS A 101 11.27 6.73 -9.44
C HIS A 101 11.13 5.70 -10.57
N VAL A 102 9.91 5.30 -10.95
CA VAL A 102 9.68 4.49 -12.16
C VAL A 102 9.94 5.26 -13.45
N TYR A 103 9.88 6.59 -13.40
CA TYR A 103 10.13 7.43 -14.57
C TYR A 103 11.62 7.66 -14.79
N SER A 104 12.04 7.67 -16.06
CA SER A 104 13.39 8.07 -16.42
C SER A 104 13.71 9.49 -15.94
N SER A 105 14.97 9.76 -15.63
CA SER A 105 15.41 11.10 -15.23
C SER A 105 15.06 12.14 -16.30
N HIS A 106 14.34 13.18 -15.91
CA HIS A 106 13.88 14.26 -16.78
C HIS A 106 14.14 15.65 -16.19
N LYS A 107 14.52 16.58 -17.06
CA LYS A 107 14.59 18.03 -16.73
C LYS A 107 13.21 18.70 -16.80
N LYS A 108 12.19 18.07 -17.37
CA LYS A 108 10.83 18.60 -17.56
C LYS A 108 9.85 17.96 -16.56
N LYS A 109 8.67 18.55 -16.42
CA LYS A 109 7.58 17.97 -15.64
C LYS A 109 7.24 16.56 -16.10
N ILE A 110 7.04 15.65 -15.16
CA ILE A 110 6.65 14.27 -15.40
C ILE A 110 5.13 14.19 -15.56
N SER A 111 4.67 13.37 -16.50
CA SER A 111 3.27 13.03 -16.70
C SER A 111 3.14 11.52 -16.94
N GLU A 112 1.91 11.03 -17.04
CA GLU A 112 1.61 9.63 -17.30
C GLU A 112 2.19 9.12 -18.64
N LYS A 113 2.50 10.03 -19.57
CA LYS A 113 3.12 9.73 -20.87
C LYS A 113 4.65 9.71 -20.81
N THR A 114 5.23 10.07 -19.66
CA THR A 114 6.69 10.08 -19.52
C THR A 114 7.23 8.66 -19.54
N LYS A 115 8.35 8.46 -20.26
CA LYS A 115 9.00 7.15 -20.38
C LYS A 115 9.39 6.63 -18.99
N THR A 116 9.10 5.37 -18.74
CA THR A 116 9.58 4.64 -17.55
C THR A 116 10.89 3.92 -17.81
N ASN A 117 11.63 3.63 -16.73
CA ASN A 117 12.85 2.82 -16.77
C ASN A 117 12.51 1.33 -16.94
#